data_cb1a521e12139b365d83a9661b89e010
#
_entry.id   cb1a521e12139b365d83a9661b89e010
#
_cell.length_a   1.000
_cell.length_b   1.000
_cell.length_c   1.000
_cell.angle_alpha   90.00
_cell.angle_beta   90.00
_cell.angle_gamma   90.00
#
_symmetry.space_group_name_H-M   'P 1'
#
loop_
_entity.id
_entity.type
_entity.pdbx_description
1 polymer ?
#
loop_
_entity_poly.entity_id
_entity_poly.type
_entity_poly.pdbx_seq_one_letter_code
_entity_poly.pdbx_strand_id
1 'polypeptide(L)'
;MAGQTAVQGANPGNKAAVPPVVEGPSREERLVAWARANQKYLAIGLGVVALVVLTTWFLSVSAKRKANFARTQLEQAWSAADAGNLPLASGEFQKVASTYSGTEAAYEAALSLNQGRLLSGQSQLAVDDLRKFIGSNPPARYATRAGMLLGAALENLAKGAEAGQAYEQAAAAAEADFAKAEALLASARAYRSAGKQDQAVAALRTVLEKYKETASYPVAEIRLAELTKGS
;
A
#
# COMPACT_ATOMS: atom_id res chain seq x y z
N MET A 1 -68.32 -64.40 77.01
CA MET A 1 -68.61 -64.98 75.69
C MET A 1 -68.37 -63.85 74.64
N ALA A 2 -67.52 -63.94 74.09
CA ALA A 2 -66.69 -63.81 72.90
C ALA A 2 -67.44 -63.15 71.73
N GLY A 3 -66.97 -62.11 71.18
CA GLY A 3 -67.37 -61.46 69.96
C GLY A 3 -66.22 -60.72 69.37
N GLN A 4 -65.43 -61.38 68.51
CA GLN A 4 -64.33 -60.77 67.73
C GLN A 4 -64.91 -60.06 66.54
N THR A 5 -64.56 -58.79 66.32
CA THR A 5 -64.79 -58.08 65.11
C THR A 5 -63.43 -57.85 64.40
N ALA A 6 -63.29 -58.46 63.24
CA ALA A 6 -62.14 -58.33 62.35
C ALA A 6 -62.13 -56.96 61.71
N VAL A 7 -61.03 -56.28 61.79
CA VAL A 7 -60.75 -55.06 61.03
C VAL A 7 -59.97 -55.41 59.75
N GLN A 8 -60.56 -55.07 58.63
CA GLN A 8 -60.07 -55.30 57.27
C GLN A 8 -58.92 -54.34 56.97
N GLY A 9 -57.82 -54.92 56.56
CA GLY A 9 -56.59 -54.10 56.22
C GLY A 9 -56.74 -53.32 54.93
N ALA A 10 -56.25 -52.10 54.99
CA ALA A 10 -56.17 -51.23 53.87
C ALA A 10 -55.02 -51.61 52.92
N ASN A 11 -55.32 -51.68 51.66
CA ASN A 11 -54.41 -51.95 50.58
C ASN A 11 -53.49 -50.74 50.34
N PRO A 12 -52.12 -50.80 50.41
CA PRO A 12 -51.23 -49.67 50.12
C PRO A 12 -51.08 -49.50 48.60
N GLY A 13 -51.44 -48.33 48.20
CA GLY A 13 -51.52 -47.77 46.88
C GLY A 13 -50.48 -48.20 45.85
N ASN A 14 -51.03 -48.44 44.70
CA ASN A 14 -50.34 -48.52 43.41
C ASN A 14 -49.55 -47.24 43.15
N LYS A 15 -48.26 -47.23 43.43
CA LYS A 15 -47.35 -46.19 42.97
C LYS A 15 -47.19 -46.35 41.44
N ALA A 16 -47.93 -45.57 40.70
CA ALA A 16 -47.67 -45.37 39.25
C ALA A 16 -46.19 -45.05 39.04
N ALA A 17 -45.47 -45.92 38.35
CA ALA A 17 -44.09 -45.71 37.96
C ALA A 17 -44.07 -44.49 37.00
N VAL A 18 -43.46 -43.42 37.43
CA VAL A 18 -43.15 -42.25 36.56
C VAL A 18 -42.25 -42.78 35.44
N PRO A 19 -42.65 -42.63 34.17
CA PRO A 19 -41.80 -43.11 33.08
C PRO A 19 -40.47 -42.35 33.14
N PRO A 20 -39.34 -42.98 32.84
CA PRO A 20 -38.03 -42.30 32.83
C PRO A 20 -38.09 -41.17 31.85
N VAL A 21 -37.76 -39.94 32.31
CA VAL A 21 -37.56 -38.78 31.45
C VAL A 21 -36.39 -39.12 30.53
N VAL A 22 -36.68 -39.46 29.29
CA VAL A 22 -35.66 -39.63 28.26
C VAL A 22 -35.12 -38.21 27.96
N GLU A 23 -34.06 -37.81 28.64
CA GLU A 23 -33.33 -36.57 28.29
C GLU A 23 -32.87 -36.74 26.85
N GLY A 24 -33.37 -35.85 25.99
CA GLY A 24 -32.92 -35.82 24.59
C GLY A 24 -31.41 -35.52 24.50
N PRO A 25 -30.75 -35.92 23.41
CA PRO A 25 -29.30 -35.83 23.29
C PRO A 25 -28.82 -34.41 23.59
N SER A 26 -27.79 -34.31 24.42
CA SER A 26 -27.17 -33.05 24.81
C SER A 26 -26.67 -32.27 23.57
N ARG A 27 -26.44 -30.95 23.70
CA ARG A 27 -25.90 -30.14 22.59
C ARG A 27 -24.58 -30.72 22.07
N GLU A 28 -23.77 -31.23 22.95
CA GLU A 28 -22.48 -31.85 22.63
C GLU A 28 -22.65 -33.14 21.81
N GLU A 29 -23.59 -34.03 22.22
CA GLU A 29 -23.89 -35.25 21.47
C GLU A 29 -24.41 -34.96 20.06
N ARG A 30 -25.25 -33.94 19.90
CA ARG A 30 -25.74 -33.51 18.57
C ARG A 30 -24.62 -32.99 17.69
N LEU A 31 -23.68 -32.20 18.25
CA LEU A 31 -22.51 -31.69 17.51
C LEU A 31 -21.59 -32.84 17.07
N VAL A 32 -21.33 -33.79 17.97
CA VAL A 32 -20.49 -34.95 17.66
C VAL A 32 -21.17 -35.86 16.61
N ALA A 33 -22.47 -36.09 16.72
CA ALA A 33 -23.23 -36.86 15.72
C ALA A 33 -23.21 -36.18 14.34
N TRP A 34 -23.42 -34.84 14.29
CA TRP A 34 -23.33 -34.06 13.07
C TRP A 34 -21.91 -34.09 12.47
N ALA A 35 -20.88 -33.94 13.30
CA ALA A 35 -19.48 -33.97 12.84
C ALA A 35 -19.11 -35.35 12.27
N ARG A 36 -19.59 -36.46 12.89
CA ARG A 36 -19.41 -37.82 12.36
C ARG A 36 -20.14 -38.03 11.03
N ALA A 37 -21.36 -37.53 10.92
CA ALA A 37 -22.15 -37.63 9.69
C ALA A 37 -21.51 -36.85 8.53
N ASN A 38 -20.83 -35.73 8.83
CA ASN A 38 -20.19 -34.83 7.85
C ASN A 38 -18.65 -34.92 7.80
N GLN A 39 -18.05 -35.96 8.39
CA GLN A 39 -16.59 -36.08 8.54
C GLN A 39 -15.82 -35.94 7.22
N LYS A 40 -16.38 -36.41 6.09
CA LYS A 40 -15.74 -36.26 4.76
C LYS A 40 -15.67 -34.81 4.32
N TYR A 41 -16.76 -34.06 4.51
CA TYR A 41 -16.81 -32.63 4.16
C TYR A 41 -15.94 -31.78 5.09
N LEU A 42 -15.92 -32.15 6.40
CA LEU A 42 -15.03 -31.52 7.37
C LEU A 42 -13.57 -31.78 7.05
N ALA A 43 -13.20 -32.99 6.66
CA ALA A 43 -11.84 -33.32 6.27
C ALA A 43 -11.41 -32.58 4.99
N ILE A 44 -12.29 -32.47 3.99
CA ILE A 44 -12.05 -31.68 2.77
C ILE A 44 -11.90 -30.20 3.13
N GLY A 45 -12.82 -29.64 3.93
CA GLY A 45 -12.75 -28.25 4.37
C GLY A 45 -11.46 -27.95 5.12
N LEU A 46 -11.04 -28.80 6.05
CA LEU A 46 -9.77 -28.68 6.77
C LEU A 46 -8.57 -28.75 5.81
N GLY A 47 -8.60 -29.65 4.84
CA GLY A 47 -7.57 -29.77 3.81
C GLY A 47 -7.45 -28.51 2.96
N VAL A 48 -8.57 -27.91 2.54
CA VAL A 48 -8.57 -26.63 1.79
C VAL A 48 -8.01 -25.50 2.65
N VAL A 49 -8.43 -25.37 3.90
CA VAL A 49 -7.90 -24.36 4.82
C VAL A 49 -6.39 -24.54 5.02
N ALA A 50 -5.93 -25.75 5.26
CA ALA A 50 -4.50 -26.05 5.39
C ALA A 50 -3.72 -25.67 4.13
N LEU A 51 -4.25 -25.98 2.94
CA LEU A 51 -3.62 -25.60 1.66
C LEU A 51 -3.51 -24.07 1.50
N VAL A 52 -4.57 -23.35 1.83
CA VAL A 52 -4.57 -21.86 1.76
C VAL A 52 -3.55 -21.29 2.74
N VAL A 53 -3.51 -21.80 3.98
CA VAL A 53 -2.53 -21.35 4.99
C VAL A 53 -1.09 -21.63 4.54
N LEU A 54 -0.81 -22.82 4.04
CA LEU A 54 0.52 -23.19 3.55
C LEU A 54 0.92 -22.35 2.35
N THR A 55 0.01 -22.10 1.41
CA THR A 55 0.29 -21.29 0.23
C THR A 55 0.58 -19.84 0.62
N THR A 56 -0.24 -19.23 1.47
CA THR A 56 -0.03 -17.86 1.95
C THR A 56 1.26 -17.72 2.76
N TRP A 57 1.57 -18.72 3.59
CA TRP A 57 2.83 -18.75 4.34
C TRP A 57 4.05 -18.85 3.39
N PHE A 58 4.00 -19.75 2.42
CA PHE A 58 5.07 -19.92 1.43
C PHE A 58 5.31 -18.64 0.62
N LEU A 59 4.23 -18.03 0.12
CA LEU A 59 4.31 -16.76 -0.63
C LEU A 59 4.90 -15.64 0.23
N SER A 60 4.50 -15.55 1.49
CA SER A 60 5.02 -14.54 2.43
C SER A 60 6.51 -14.73 2.73
N VAL A 61 6.96 -15.96 2.93
CA VAL A 61 8.38 -16.27 3.17
C VAL A 61 9.21 -15.99 1.91
N SER A 62 8.70 -16.38 0.73
CA SER A 62 9.36 -16.11 -0.55
C SER A 62 9.49 -14.61 -0.82
N ALA A 63 8.42 -13.84 -0.58
CA ALA A 63 8.44 -12.38 -0.72
C ALA A 63 9.45 -11.71 0.22
N LYS A 64 9.51 -12.14 1.49
CA LYS A 64 10.50 -11.62 2.45
C LYS A 64 11.94 -11.92 2.02
N ARG A 65 12.21 -13.13 1.55
CA ARG A 65 13.55 -13.50 1.01
C ARG A 65 13.91 -12.63 -0.19
N LYS A 66 12.98 -12.48 -1.15
CA LYS A 66 13.16 -11.61 -2.31
C LYS A 66 13.49 -10.16 -1.90
N ALA A 67 12.74 -9.61 -0.94
CA ALA A 67 12.95 -8.25 -0.43
C ALA A 67 14.32 -8.09 0.26
N ASN A 68 14.75 -9.06 1.05
CA ASN A 68 16.06 -9.02 1.72
C ASN A 68 17.21 -9.07 0.68
N PHE A 69 17.16 -9.95 -0.30
CA PHE A 69 18.16 -9.99 -1.38
C PHE A 69 18.18 -8.69 -2.18
N ALA A 70 17.01 -8.14 -2.49
CA ALA A 70 16.90 -6.86 -3.20
C ALA A 70 17.56 -5.73 -2.42
N ARG A 71 17.38 -5.68 -1.07
CA ARG A 71 18.00 -4.69 -0.21
C ARG A 71 19.54 -4.80 -0.24
N THR A 72 20.10 -6.01 -0.10
CA THR A 72 21.55 -6.21 -0.16
C THR A 72 22.12 -5.78 -1.51
N GLN A 73 21.44 -6.08 -2.62
CA GLN A 73 21.86 -5.64 -3.94
C GLN A 73 21.74 -4.13 -4.13
N LEU A 74 20.72 -3.49 -3.55
CA LEU A 74 20.59 -2.04 -3.52
C LEU A 74 21.74 -1.36 -2.76
N GLU A 75 22.14 -1.92 -1.61
CA GLU A 75 23.28 -1.44 -0.83
C GLU A 75 24.60 -1.52 -1.62
N GLN A 76 24.78 -2.58 -2.40
CA GLN A 76 25.93 -2.72 -3.31
C GLN A 76 25.91 -1.65 -4.42
N ALA A 77 24.73 -1.35 -4.99
CA ALA A 77 24.59 -0.29 -5.98
C ALA A 77 24.92 1.10 -5.39
N TRP A 78 24.48 1.38 -4.16
CA TRP A 78 24.85 2.60 -3.44
C TRP A 78 26.34 2.67 -3.14
N SER A 79 26.96 1.59 -2.69
CA SER A 79 28.39 1.53 -2.44
C SER A 79 29.22 1.84 -3.70
N ALA A 80 28.76 1.36 -4.87
CA ALA A 80 29.40 1.70 -6.15
C ALA A 80 29.25 3.20 -6.50
N ALA A 81 28.07 3.78 -6.18
CA ALA A 81 27.83 5.20 -6.39
C ALA A 81 28.71 6.08 -5.47
N ASP A 82 28.81 5.71 -4.19
CA ASP A 82 29.63 6.42 -3.19
C ASP A 82 31.13 6.32 -3.52
N ALA A 83 31.57 5.22 -4.14
CA ALA A 83 32.92 5.06 -4.67
C ALA A 83 33.16 5.85 -5.96
N GLY A 84 32.17 6.60 -6.47
CA GLY A 84 32.26 7.37 -7.72
C GLY A 84 32.17 6.54 -9.00
N ASN A 85 31.92 5.23 -8.90
CA ASN A 85 31.77 4.35 -10.06
C ASN A 85 30.33 4.40 -10.61
N LEU A 86 29.98 5.55 -11.19
CA LEU A 86 28.60 5.81 -11.67
C LEU A 86 28.13 4.81 -12.75
N PRO A 87 28.96 4.33 -13.69
CA PRO A 87 28.54 3.32 -14.66
C PRO A 87 28.15 2.00 -13.98
N LEU A 88 28.95 1.52 -13.03
CA LEU A 88 28.65 0.32 -12.26
C LEU A 88 27.38 0.50 -11.42
N ALA A 89 27.27 1.62 -10.69
CA ALA A 89 26.10 1.95 -9.88
C ALA A 89 24.80 1.94 -10.72
N SER A 90 24.84 2.58 -11.90
CA SER A 90 23.69 2.62 -12.82
C SER A 90 23.30 1.21 -13.29
N GLY A 91 24.26 0.34 -13.61
CA GLY A 91 24.01 -1.05 -13.98
C GLY A 91 23.38 -1.86 -12.84
N GLU A 92 23.91 -1.72 -11.64
CA GLU A 92 23.38 -2.42 -10.46
C GLU A 92 21.98 -1.88 -10.06
N PHE A 93 21.73 -0.56 -10.07
CA PHE A 93 20.38 -0.02 -9.87
C PHE A 93 19.39 -0.58 -10.90
N GLN A 94 19.75 -0.61 -12.17
CA GLN A 94 18.89 -1.16 -13.22
C GLN A 94 18.58 -2.64 -13.00
N LYS A 95 19.58 -3.43 -12.60
CA LYS A 95 19.44 -4.85 -12.28
C LYS A 95 18.49 -5.05 -11.08
N VAL A 96 18.67 -4.28 -10.00
CA VAL A 96 17.77 -4.35 -8.83
C VAL A 96 16.34 -3.98 -9.21
N ALA A 97 16.14 -2.89 -9.92
CA ALA A 97 14.82 -2.41 -10.34
C ALA A 97 14.06 -3.46 -11.19
N SER A 98 14.77 -4.14 -12.11
CA SER A 98 14.15 -5.13 -13.01
C SER A 98 13.95 -6.49 -12.35
N THR A 99 14.98 -7.03 -11.66
CA THR A 99 14.98 -8.38 -11.10
C THR A 99 14.05 -8.52 -9.90
N TYR A 100 13.99 -7.48 -9.06
CA TYR A 100 13.26 -7.51 -7.80
C TYR A 100 12.00 -6.63 -7.83
N SER A 101 11.39 -6.46 -9.00
CA SER A 101 10.19 -5.65 -9.19
C SER A 101 9.12 -5.94 -8.13
N GLY A 102 8.43 -4.89 -7.65
CA GLY A 102 7.44 -4.96 -6.58
C GLY A 102 8.02 -4.92 -5.16
N THR A 103 9.35 -4.86 -4.99
CA THR A 103 9.99 -4.64 -3.69
C THR A 103 10.31 -3.16 -3.47
N GLU A 104 10.39 -2.73 -2.21
CA GLU A 104 10.82 -1.36 -1.88
C GLU A 104 12.19 -1.02 -2.46
N ALA A 105 13.14 -1.96 -2.38
CA ALA A 105 14.47 -1.79 -2.94
C ALA A 105 14.44 -1.57 -4.47
N ALA A 106 13.54 -2.25 -5.19
CA ALA A 106 13.39 -2.05 -6.63
C ALA A 106 12.82 -0.66 -6.96
N TYR A 107 11.87 -0.16 -6.16
CA TYR A 107 11.36 1.20 -6.34
C TYR A 107 12.43 2.25 -6.06
N GLU A 108 13.20 2.11 -4.98
CA GLU A 108 14.33 3.01 -4.68
C GLU A 108 15.39 2.95 -5.78
N ALA A 109 15.77 1.75 -6.23
CA ALA A 109 16.74 1.59 -7.32
C ALA A 109 16.29 2.29 -8.61
N ALA A 110 15.01 2.16 -8.98
CA ALA A 110 14.46 2.83 -10.16
C ALA A 110 14.54 4.36 -10.05
N LEU A 111 14.21 4.92 -8.88
CA LEU A 111 14.31 6.36 -8.65
C LEU A 111 15.76 6.84 -8.64
N SER A 112 16.66 6.11 -7.99
CA SER A 112 18.09 6.44 -7.94
C SER A 112 18.75 6.40 -9.33
N LEU A 113 18.42 5.40 -10.13
CA LEU A 113 18.86 5.30 -11.52
C LEU A 113 18.44 6.55 -12.32
N ASN A 114 17.18 6.96 -12.21
CA ASN A 114 16.68 8.10 -12.96
C ASN A 114 17.21 9.44 -12.44
N GLN A 115 17.46 9.56 -11.13
CA GLN A 115 18.17 10.70 -10.57
C GLN A 115 19.61 10.79 -11.12
N GLY A 116 20.33 9.67 -11.19
CA GLY A 116 21.66 9.60 -11.81
C GLY A 116 21.64 10.00 -13.29
N ARG A 117 20.62 9.58 -14.05
CA ARG A 117 20.42 9.99 -15.44
C ARG A 117 20.20 11.49 -15.60
N LEU A 118 19.42 12.10 -14.70
CA LEU A 118 19.24 13.55 -14.69
C LEU A 118 20.56 14.29 -14.48
N LEU A 119 21.36 13.85 -13.52
CA LEU A 119 22.68 14.43 -13.24
C LEU A 119 23.67 14.24 -14.41
N SER A 120 23.50 13.18 -15.17
CA SER A 120 24.33 12.85 -16.35
C SER A 120 23.79 13.45 -17.67
N GLY A 121 22.76 14.30 -17.62
CA GLY A 121 22.16 14.92 -18.81
C GLY A 121 21.31 13.98 -19.67
N GLN A 122 21.00 12.76 -19.20
CA GLN A 122 20.21 11.75 -19.92
C GLN A 122 18.71 11.94 -19.66
N SER A 123 18.23 13.18 -19.71
CA SER A 123 16.88 13.54 -19.29
C SER A 123 15.78 12.85 -20.11
N GLN A 124 16.00 12.58 -21.41
CA GLN A 124 14.99 11.88 -22.21
C GLN A 124 14.80 10.43 -21.76
N LEU A 125 15.89 9.72 -21.44
CA LEU A 125 15.82 8.36 -20.91
C LEU A 125 15.09 8.32 -19.55
N ALA A 126 15.36 9.33 -18.71
CA ALA A 126 14.67 9.46 -17.43
C ALA A 126 13.16 9.69 -17.62
N VAL A 127 12.74 10.54 -18.57
CA VAL A 127 11.31 10.74 -18.87
C VAL A 127 10.63 9.44 -19.27
N ASP A 128 11.25 8.68 -20.19
CA ASP A 128 10.66 7.45 -20.70
C ASP A 128 10.51 6.38 -19.60
N ASP A 129 11.53 6.24 -18.76
CA ASP A 129 11.51 5.26 -17.66
C ASP A 129 10.58 5.69 -16.51
N LEU A 130 10.56 6.98 -16.14
CA LEU A 130 9.69 7.47 -15.08
C LEU A 130 8.22 7.40 -15.47
N ARG A 131 7.88 7.64 -16.75
CA ARG A 131 6.51 7.43 -17.25
C ARG A 131 6.08 5.97 -17.12
N LYS A 132 6.95 5.03 -17.51
CA LYS A 132 6.68 3.59 -17.33
C LYS A 132 6.54 3.21 -15.86
N PHE A 133 7.42 3.76 -15.02
CA PHE A 133 7.40 3.51 -13.58
C PHE A 133 6.09 3.99 -12.95
N ILE A 134 5.64 5.22 -13.23
CA ILE A 134 4.38 5.76 -12.72
C ILE A 134 3.20 4.95 -13.27
N GLY A 135 3.22 4.55 -14.54
CA GLY A 135 2.20 3.70 -15.17
C GLY A 135 2.08 2.29 -14.56
N SER A 136 3.12 1.83 -13.82
CA SER A 136 3.04 0.57 -13.07
C SER A 136 2.29 0.67 -11.74
N ASN A 137 1.76 1.83 -11.42
CA ASN A 137 0.99 2.13 -10.21
C ASN A 137 1.76 1.79 -8.90
N PRO A 138 2.96 2.35 -8.69
CA PRO A 138 3.74 2.13 -7.48
C PRO A 138 3.04 2.74 -6.26
N PRO A 139 3.42 2.36 -5.01
CA PRO A 139 2.91 3.01 -3.81
C PRO A 139 3.08 4.53 -3.84
N ALA A 140 2.13 5.26 -3.25
CA ALA A 140 1.98 6.71 -3.33
C ALA A 140 3.29 7.50 -3.11
N ARG A 141 4.08 7.13 -2.09
CA ARG A 141 5.38 7.78 -1.79
C ARG A 141 6.38 7.69 -2.96
N TYR A 142 6.38 6.58 -3.71
CA TYR A 142 7.26 6.40 -4.86
C TYR A 142 6.69 7.07 -6.12
N ALA A 143 5.36 7.04 -6.29
CA ALA A 143 4.68 7.77 -7.35
C ALA A 143 4.94 9.27 -7.26
N THR A 144 4.85 9.85 -6.06
CA THR A 144 5.14 11.26 -5.80
C THR A 144 6.59 11.61 -6.17
N ARG A 145 7.56 10.84 -5.69
CA ARG A 145 8.99 11.07 -6.01
C ARG A 145 9.27 10.90 -7.50
N ALA A 146 8.67 9.90 -8.14
CA ALA A 146 8.79 9.71 -9.59
C ALA A 146 8.20 10.87 -10.39
N GLY A 147 7.04 11.39 -9.99
CA GLY A 147 6.43 12.58 -10.59
C GLY A 147 7.30 13.83 -10.45
N MET A 148 7.93 14.02 -9.28
CA MET A 148 8.89 15.12 -9.06
C MET A 148 10.12 14.99 -9.96
N LEU A 149 10.69 13.79 -10.09
CA LEU A 149 11.81 13.53 -11.00
C LEU A 149 11.40 13.68 -12.47
N LEU A 150 10.20 13.24 -12.84
CA LEU A 150 9.66 13.42 -14.19
C LEU A 150 9.51 14.90 -14.56
N GLY A 151 8.97 15.69 -13.62
CA GLY A 151 8.89 17.15 -13.81
C GLY A 151 10.27 17.78 -14.03
N ALA A 152 11.26 17.42 -13.20
CA ALA A 152 12.63 17.90 -13.35
C ALA A 152 13.28 17.45 -14.69
N ALA A 153 13.03 16.21 -15.12
CA ALA A 153 13.49 15.72 -16.41
C ALA A 153 12.91 16.49 -17.58
N LEU A 154 11.63 16.84 -17.50
CA LEU A 154 10.94 17.64 -18.51
C LEU A 154 11.40 19.11 -18.51
N GLU A 155 11.69 19.69 -17.33
CA GLU A 155 12.31 21.03 -17.27
C GLU A 155 13.68 21.04 -17.96
N ASN A 156 14.53 20.03 -17.74
CA ASN A 156 15.83 19.89 -18.41
C ASN A 156 15.70 19.80 -19.94
N LEU A 157 14.57 19.34 -20.44
CA LEU A 157 14.24 19.27 -21.87
C LEU A 157 13.51 20.53 -22.38
N ALA A 158 13.40 21.57 -21.57
CA ALA A 158 12.65 22.80 -21.85
C ALA A 158 11.15 22.55 -22.13
N LYS A 159 10.58 21.44 -21.63
CA LYS A 159 9.16 21.08 -21.75
C LYS A 159 8.37 21.56 -20.52
N GLY A 160 8.42 22.87 -20.23
CA GLY A 160 7.89 23.43 -18.99
C GLY A 160 6.40 23.17 -18.76
N ALA A 161 5.57 23.19 -19.80
CA ALA A 161 4.14 22.88 -19.64
C ALA A 161 3.88 21.42 -19.24
N GLU A 162 4.60 20.44 -19.84
CA GLU A 162 4.53 19.04 -19.46
C GLU A 162 5.12 18.82 -18.06
N ALA A 163 6.18 19.55 -17.70
CA ALA A 163 6.77 19.53 -16.36
C ALA A 163 5.76 20.00 -15.30
N GLY A 164 5.04 21.09 -15.57
CA GLY A 164 3.97 21.59 -14.69
C GLY A 164 2.91 20.52 -14.43
N GLN A 165 2.45 19.84 -15.47
CA GLN A 165 1.49 18.73 -15.34
C GLN A 165 2.06 17.53 -14.53
N ALA A 166 3.32 17.18 -14.75
CA ALA A 166 3.95 16.09 -14.01
C ALA A 166 4.04 16.40 -12.50
N TYR A 167 4.34 17.65 -12.15
CA TYR A 167 4.33 18.11 -10.76
C TYR A 167 2.92 18.14 -10.15
N GLU A 168 1.88 18.52 -10.90
CA GLU A 168 0.49 18.42 -10.43
C GLU A 168 0.09 16.96 -10.17
N GLN A 169 0.48 16.04 -11.04
CA GLN A 169 0.26 14.61 -10.82
C GLN A 169 1.02 14.10 -9.59
N ALA A 170 2.24 14.58 -9.35
CA ALA A 170 2.99 14.29 -8.13
C ALA A 170 2.27 14.80 -6.87
N ALA A 171 1.72 16.03 -6.93
CA ALA A 171 0.91 16.58 -5.85
C ALA A 171 -0.34 15.76 -5.59
N ALA A 172 -1.02 15.29 -6.65
CA ALA A 172 -2.22 14.45 -6.52
C ALA A 172 -1.89 13.07 -5.92
N ALA A 173 -0.72 12.51 -6.21
CA ALA A 173 -0.26 11.22 -5.68
C ALA A 173 0.27 11.33 -4.24
N ALA A 174 0.67 12.51 -3.78
CA ALA A 174 1.25 12.71 -2.45
C ALA A 174 0.21 12.51 -1.35
N GLU A 175 0.64 11.92 -0.24
CA GLU A 175 -0.20 11.75 0.96
C GLU A 175 -0.08 12.95 1.91
N ALA A 176 1.15 13.42 2.13
CA ALA A 176 1.45 14.48 3.07
C ALA A 176 1.25 15.87 2.45
N ASP A 177 0.64 16.78 3.20
CA ASP A 177 0.32 18.13 2.74
C ASP A 177 1.56 18.96 2.36
N PHE A 178 2.67 18.79 3.07
CA PHE A 178 3.92 19.45 2.70
C PHE A 178 4.42 19.00 1.31
N ALA A 179 4.29 17.69 0.98
CA ALA A 179 4.71 17.16 -0.31
C ALA A 179 3.78 17.63 -1.45
N LYS A 180 2.47 17.73 -1.17
CA LYS A 180 1.49 18.31 -2.12
C LYS A 180 1.84 19.77 -2.43
N ALA A 181 2.07 20.54 -1.38
CA ALA A 181 2.39 21.96 -1.52
C ALA A 181 3.72 22.19 -2.24
N GLU A 182 4.75 21.41 -1.95
CA GLU A 182 6.05 21.46 -2.63
C GLU A 182 5.90 21.14 -4.12
N ALA A 183 5.18 20.09 -4.47
CA ALA A 183 4.92 19.71 -5.85
C ALA A 183 4.13 20.79 -6.62
N LEU A 184 3.14 21.43 -5.97
CA LEU A 184 2.40 22.55 -6.57
C LEU A 184 3.28 23.81 -6.76
N LEU A 185 4.21 24.08 -5.84
CA LEU A 185 5.19 25.14 -6.05
C LEU A 185 6.11 24.88 -7.24
N ALA A 186 6.53 23.61 -7.41
CA ALA A 186 7.33 23.21 -8.56
C ALA A 186 6.51 23.32 -9.87
N SER A 187 5.23 22.90 -9.83
CA SER A 187 4.29 23.06 -10.94
C SER A 187 4.15 24.52 -11.37
N ALA A 188 3.91 25.42 -10.41
CA ALA A 188 3.79 26.86 -10.69
C ALA A 188 5.06 27.45 -11.33
N ARG A 189 6.25 27.04 -10.85
CA ARG A 189 7.52 27.45 -11.43
C ARG A 189 7.64 26.96 -12.89
N ALA A 190 7.33 25.71 -13.15
CA ALA A 190 7.41 25.11 -14.48
C ALA A 190 6.42 25.75 -15.45
N TYR A 191 5.17 26.00 -15.04
CA TYR A 191 4.20 26.72 -15.85
C TYR A 191 4.62 28.16 -16.14
N ARG A 192 5.17 28.88 -15.16
CA ARG A 192 5.69 30.23 -15.37
C ARG A 192 6.80 30.24 -16.43
N SER A 193 7.75 29.31 -16.37
CA SER A 193 8.82 29.21 -17.35
C SER A 193 8.31 28.90 -18.77
N ALA A 194 7.15 28.23 -18.87
CA ALA A 194 6.47 27.94 -20.14
C ALA A 194 5.50 29.03 -20.61
N GLY A 195 5.45 30.21 -19.93
CA GLY A 195 4.49 31.26 -20.24
C GLY A 195 3.03 30.92 -19.93
N LYS A 196 2.78 29.88 -19.15
CA LYS A 196 1.45 29.44 -18.75
C LYS A 196 1.03 30.08 -17.44
N GLN A 197 0.81 31.41 -17.46
CA GLN A 197 0.61 32.21 -16.27
C GLN A 197 -0.63 31.83 -15.47
N ASP A 198 -1.75 31.51 -16.15
CA ASP A 198 -2.99 31.13 -15.48
C ASP A 198 -2.84 29.84 -14.66
N GLN A 199 -2.15 28.83 -15.22
CA GLN A 199 -1.86 27.58 -14.53
C GLN A 199 -0.92 27.81 -13.34
N ALA A 200 0.10 28.65 -13.51
CA ALA A 200 1.01 28.99 -12.41
C ALA A 200 0.26 29.68 -11.26
N VAL A 201 -0.61 30.64 -11.55
CA VAL A 201 -1.48 31.30 -10.55
C VAL A 201 -2.42 30.30 -9.88
N ALA A 202 -3.05 29.41 -10.64
CA ALA A 202 -3.95 28.40 -10.07
C ALA A 202 -3.24 27.45 -9.09
N ALA A 203 -2.05 26.98 -9.45
CA ALA A 203 -1.24 26.13 -8.57
C ALA A 203 -0.86 26.85 -7.26
N LEU A 204 -0.42 28.12 -7.34
CA LEU A 204 -0.08 28.92 -6.16
C LEU A 204 -1.29 29.20 -5.27
N ARG A 205 -2.44 29.54 -5.85
CA ARG A 205 -3.69 29.72 -5.09
C ARG A 205 -4.07 28.46 -4.35
N THR A 206 -3.93 27.28 -4.98
CA THR A 206 -4.20 26.01 -4.32
C THR A 206 -3.35 25.80 -3.07
N VAL A 207 -2.07 26.20 -3.10
CA VAL A 207 -1.18 26.15 -1.93
C VAL A 207 -1.70 27.08 -0.84
N LEU A 208 -2.08 28.32 -1.16
CA LEU A 208 -2.56 29.31 -0.21
C LEU A 208 -3.91 28.94 0.42
N GLU A 209 -4.77 28.28 -0.32
CA GLU A 209 -6.10 27.89 0.16
C GLU A 209 -6.05 26.64 1.05
N LYS A 210 -5.27 25.62 0.63
CA LYS A 210 -5.36 24.28 1.21
C LYS A 210 -4.18 23.91 2.13
N TYR A 211 -3.01 24.56 2.01
CA TYR A 211 -1.77 24.09 2.66
C TYR A 211 -1.11 25.21 3.50
N LYS A 212 -1.91 25.94 4.28
CA LYS A 212 -1.49 27.10 5.08
C LYS A 212 -0.42 26.79 6.12
N GLU A 213 -0.44 25.59 6.67
CA GLU A 213 0.49 25.15 7.72
C GLU A 213 1.81 24.60 7.18
N THR A 214 2.04 24.69 5.86
CA THR A 214 3.28 24.19 5.24
C THR A 214 4.30 25.30 5.02
N ALA A 215 5.58 24.95 4.99
CA ALA A 215 6.66 25.88 4.65
C ALA A 215 6.54 26.47 3.22
N SER A 216 5.71 25.84 2.38
CA SER A 216 5.41 26.31 1.03
C SER A 216 4.49 27.52 0.99
N TYR A 217 3.70 27.76 2.05
CA TYR A 217 2.71 28.84 2.08
C TYR A 217 3.35 30.23 1.84
N PRO A 218 4.31 30.71 2.64
CA PRO A 218 4.90 32.04 2.44
C PRO A 218 5.62 32.17 1.07
N VAL A 219 6.15 31.08 0.56
CA VAL A 219 6.78 31.06 -0.78
C VAL A 219 5.72 31.25 -1.87
N ALA A 220 4.57 30.60 -1.74
CA ALA A 220 3.46 30.74 -2.69
C ALA A 220 2.90 32.16 -2.69
N GLU A 221 2.78 32.78 -1.51
CA GLU A 221 2.31 34.18 -1.36
C GLU A 221 3.22 35.16 -2.11
N ILE A 222 4.53 35.06 -1.88
CA ILE A 222 5.51 35.91 -2.56
C ILE A 222 5.45 35.72 -4.09
N ARG A 223 5.46 34.47 -4.56
CA ARG A 223 5.43 34.16 -6.00
C ARG A 223 4.13 34.59 -6.68
N LEU A 224 3.01 34.48 -5.98
CA LEU A 224 1.72 34.94 -6.52
C LEU A 224 1.71 36.47 -6.65
N ALA A 225 2.24 37.18 -5.66
CA ALA A 225 2.35 38.61 -5.72
C ALA A 225 3.27 39.10 -6.86
N GLU A 226 4.37 38.39 -7.12
CA GLU A 226 5.27 38.68 -8.26
C GLU A 226 4.55 38.50 -9.61
N LEU A 227 3.75 37.47 -9.77
CA LEU A 227 3.03 37.17 -11.01
C LEU A 227 1.88 38.14 -11.28
N THR A 228 1.25 38.67 -10.23
CA THR A 228 0.08 39.57 -10.35
C THR A 228 0.42 41.04 -10.38
N LYS A 229 1.61 41.46 -9.87
CA LYS A 229 2.06 42.85 -9.94
C LYS A 229 2.77 43.18 -11.28
N GLY A 230 3.17 42.17 -12.03
CA GLY A 230 3.85 42.35 -13.32
C GLY A 230 2.93 42.27 -14.54
N SER A 231 1.63 42.13 -14.31
CA SER A 231 0.56 42.18 -15.30
C SER A 231 -0.23 43.48 -15.11
#